data_b402640a224fc923d031a1a62d10271c
#
_entry.id   b402640a224fc923d031a1a62d10271c
#
_cell.length_a   1.000
_cell.length_b   1.000
_cell.length_c   1.000
_cell.angle_alpha   90.00
_cell.angle_beta   90.00
_cell.angle_gamma   90.00
#
_symmetry.space_group_name_H-M   'P 1'
#
loop_
_entity.id
_entity.type
_entity.pdbx_description
1 polymer ?
#
loop_
_entity_poly.entity_id
_entity_poly.type
_entity_poly.pdbx_seq_one_letter_code
_entity_poly.pdbx_strand_id
1 'polypeptide(L)'
;MKQFLLWCAVFLGLHGVLSSAYHLHLTRHPRRVLVAVDASFPMQAVWSQVPDTLAALQAQRYTLFSLITDKARIHSWQSRLELGHLQPYAPRALAQMLDQHRYPEMAVAAQLYVVTNASNSAALAEDKRWHIVQLQPLAP
;
A
#
# COMPACT_ATOMS: atom_id res chain seq x y z
N MET A 1 19.52 -42.87 -19.55
CA MET A 1 20.11 -41.66 -18.94
C MET A 1 20.12 -40.43 -19.88
N LYS A 2 20.62 -40.49 -21.12
CA LYS A 2 20.67 -39.31 -22.01
C LYS A 2 19.30 -38.67 -22.29
N GLN A 3 18.27 -39.45 -22.54
CA GLN A 3 16.92 -38.95 -22.77
C GLN A 3 16.32 -38.23 -21.53
N PHE A 4 16.55 -38.76 -20.33
CA PHE A 4 16.13 -38.13 -19.09
C PHE A 4 16.78 -36.75 -18.90
N LEU A 5 18.10 -36.66 -19.11
CA LEU A 5 18.80 -35.38 -19.04
C LEU A 5 18.30 -34.36 -20.06
N LEU A 6 17.97 -34.82 -21.27
CA LEU A 6 17.38 -33.97 -22.30
C LEU A 6 16.04 -33.39 -21.85
N TRP A 7 15.16 -34.23 -21.33
CA TRP A 7 13.85 -33.78 -20.83
C TRP A 7 13.99 -32.81 -19.64
N CYS A 8 14.92 -33.07 -18.72
CA CYS A 8 15.21 -32.14 -17.61
C CYS A 8 15.68 -30.78 -18.15
N ALA A 9 16.60 -30.77 -19.14
CA ALA A 9 17.08 -29.52 -19.74
C ALA A 9 15.96 -28.73 -20.44
N VAL A 10 15.10 -29.41 -21.20
CA VAL A 10 13.92 -28.80 -21.85
C VAL A 10 12.97 -28.22 -20.81
N PHE A 11 12.67 -28.98 -19.76
CA PHE A 11 11.76 -28.52 -18.69
C PHE A 11 12.31 -27.30 -17.97
N LEU A 12 13.60 -27.33 -17.58
CA LEU A 12 14.27 -26.20 -16.91
C LEU A 12 14.33 -24.97 -17.83
N GLY A 13 14.63 -25.17 -19.12
CA GLY A 13 14.64 -24.08 -20.09
C GLY A 13 13.26 -23.42 -20.24
N LEU A 14 12.21 -24.24 -20.42
CA LEU A 14 10.84 -23.76 -20.54
C LEU A 14 10.40 -23.02 -19.27
N HIS A 15 10.70 -23.58 -18.10
CA HIS A 15 10.37 -22.95 -16.83
C HIS A 15 11.11 -21.62 -16.64
N GLY A 16 12.38 -21.55 -17.02
CA GLY A 16 13.15 -20.31 -16.99
C GLY A 16 12.57 -19.21 -17.88
N VAL A 17 12.18 -19.56 -19.12
CA VAL A 17 11.55 -18.62 -20.07
C VAL A 17 10.20 -18.12 -19.51
N LEU A 18 9.33 -19.02 -19.04
CA LEU A 18 8.03 -18.65 -18.49
C LEU A 18 8.16 -17.77 -17.25
N SER A 19 9.08 -18.11 -16.34
CA SER A 19 9.35 -17.30 -15.14
C SER A 19 9.85 -15.91 -15.48
N SER A 20 10.75 -15.81 -16.46
CA SER A 20 11.28 -14.52 -16.93
C SER A 20 10.21 -13.67 -17.60
N ALA A 21 9.38 -14.27 -18.44
CA ALA A 21 8.27 -13.59 -19.10
C ALA A 21 7.24 -13.09 -18.09
N TYR A 22 6.92 -13.89 -17.08
CA TYR A 22 6.00 -13.53 -16.01
C TYR A 22 6.58 -12.36 -15.15
N HIS A 23 7.85 -12.45 -14.78
CA HIS A 23 8.54 -11.37 -14.08
C HIS A 23 8.51 -10.05 -14.87
N LEU A 24 8.83 -10.12 -16.15
CA LEU A 24 8.81 -8.95 -17.04
C LEU A 24 7.39 -8.36 -17.17
N HIS A 25 6.37 -9.22 -17.26
CA HIS A 25 4.97 -8.79 -17.29
C HIS A 25 4.59 -8.03 -16.02
N LEU A 26 4.88 -8.57 -14.84
CA LEU A 26 4.59 -7.93 -13.56
C LEU A 26 5.35 -6.61 -13.37
N THR A 27 6.59 -6.52 -13.86
CA THR A 27 7.39 -5.29 -13.80
C THR A 27 6.79 -4.19 -14.69
N ARG A 28 6.24 -4.56 -15.84
CA ARG A 28 5.60 -3.62 -16.78
C ARG A 28 4.18 -3.20 -16.36
N HIS A 29 3.51 -4.06 -15.58
CA HIS A 29 2.15 -3.84 -15.10
C HIS A 29 2.11 -3.88 -13.56
N PRO A 30 2.77 -2.92 -12.88
CA PRO A 30 2.81 -2.92 -11.43
C PRO A 30 1.42 -2.69 -10.85
N ARG A 31 1.14 -3.36 -9.73
CA ARG A 31 -0.07 -3.16 -8.96
C ARG A 31 -0.05 -1.77 -8.33
N ARG A 32 -1.16 -1.06 -8.37
CA ARG A 32 -1.30 0.27 -7.77
C ARG A 32 -2.01 0.17 -6.43
N VAL A 33 -1.37 0.64 -5.39
CA VAL A 33 -1.88 0.63 -4.01
C VAL A 33 -1.87 2.06 -3.48
N LEU A 34 -3.02 2.53 -3.04
CA LEU A 34 -3.13 3.82 -2.36
C LEU A 34 -3.06 3.58 -0.85
N VAL A 35 -2.21 4.32 -0.18
CA VAL A 35 -2.09 4.33 1.26
C VAL A 35 -2.50 5.70 1.79
N ALA A 36 -3.51 5.73 2.63
CA ALA A 36 -3.99 6.92 3.30
C ALA A 36 -3.57 6.88 4.77
N VAL A 37 -2.89 7.89 5.25
CA VAL A 37 -2.46 7.99 6.64
C VAL A 37 -3.21 9.13 7.31
N ASP A 38 -3.88 8.81 8.41
CA ASP A 38 -4.52 9.78 9.27
C ASP A 38 -3.46 10.64 9.97
N ALA A 39 -3.31 11.90 9.56
CA ALA A 39 -2.35 12.84 10.14
C ALA A 39 -2.98 13.75 11.20
N SER A 40 -4.05 13.30 11.85
CA SER A 40 -4.75 14.05 12.88
C SER A 40 -4.06 13.96 14.25
N PHE A 41 -4.34 14.94 15.14
CA PHE A 41 -3.80 14.96 16.51
C PHE A 41 -3.98 13.64 17.30
N PRO A 42 -5.13 12.93 17.23
CA PRO A 42 -5.28 11.66 17.93
C PRO A 42 -4.26 10.58 17.53
N MET A 43 -3.66 10.68 16.35
CA MET A 43 -2.61 9.76 15.91
C MET A 43 -1.28 9.96 16.64
N GLN A 44 -1.10 11.05 17.38
CA GLN A 44 0.16 11.36 18.05
C GLN A 44 0.63 10.24 18.99
N ALA A 45 -0.31 9.60 19.71
CA ALA A 45 0.00 8.51 20.63
C ALA A 45 0.52 7.23 19.96
N VAL A 46 0.22 7.03 18.67
CA VAL A 46 0.59 5.84 17.91
C VAL A 46 1.50 6.16 16.71
N TRP A 47 1.91 7.42 16.56
CA TRP A 47 2.63 7.89 15.37
C TRP A 47 3.94 7.17 15.15
N SER A 48 4.63 6.76 16.21
CA SER A 48 5.86 5.98 16.13
C SER A 48 5.70 4.63 15.42
N GLN A 49 4.49 4.08 15.33
CA GLN A 49 4.20 2.81 14.66
C GLN A 49 3.95 2.99 13.14
N VAL A 50 3.69 4.21 12.68
CA VAL A 50 3.34 4.48 11.27
C VAL A 50 4.47 4.11 10.32
N PRO A 51 5.74 4.48 10.56
CA PRO A 51 6.85 4.09 9.66
C PRO A 51 6.98 2.58 9.49
N ASP A 52 6.87 1.81 10.58
CA ASP A 52 6.97 0.35 10.52
C ASP A 52 5.79 -0.27 9.76
N THR A 53 4.59 0.29 9.95
CA THR A 53 3.39 -0.11 9.21
C THR A 53 3.56 0.15 7.71
N LEU A 54 4.08 1.31 7.33
CA LEU A 54 4.34 1.63 5.92
C LEU A 54 5.44 0.74 5.33
N ALA A 55 6.48 0.44 6.10
CA ALA A 55 7.53 -0.49 5.67
C ALA A 55 6.98 -1.90 5.41
N ALA A 56 6.06 -2.37 6.27
CA ALA A 56 5.39 -3.66 6.09
C ALA A 56 4.52 -3.67 4.80
N LEU A 57 3.78 -2.59 4.52
CA LEU A 57 3.01 -2.46 3.29
C LEU A 57 3.92 -2.39 2.05
N GLN A 58 5.04 -1.70 2.15
CA GLN A 58 6.02 -1.55 1.07
C GLN A 58 6.72 -2.86 0.69
N ALA A 59 6.71 -3.88 1.54
CA ALA A 59 7.32 -5.19 1.24
C ALA A 59 6.65 -5.92 0.05
N GLN A 60 5.52 -5.44 -0.46
CA GLN A 60 4.83 -6.01 -1.62
C GLN A 60 5.62 -5.76 -2.91
N ARG A 61 6.02 -6.85 -3.60
CA ARG A 61 6.74 -6.78 -4.88
C ARG A 61 5.84 -6.29 -6.02
N TYR A 62 6.44 -5.69 -7.04
CA TYR A 62 5.76 -5.20 -8.26
C TYR A 62 4.60 -4.26 -7.96
N THR A 63 4.77 -3.41 -6.96
CA THR A 63 3.72 -2.51 -6.49
C THR A 63 4.21 -1.07 -6.56
N LEU A 64 3.34 -0.20 -7.05
CA LEU A 64 3.50 1.25 -6.94
C LEU A 64 2.53 1.78 -5.88
N PHE A 65 3.04 2.64 -5.05
CA PHE A 65 2.28 3.24 -3.95
C PHE A 65 2.04 4.72 -4.20
N SER A 66 0.85 5.18 -3.87
CA SER A 66 0.55 6.60 -3.69
C SER A 66 0.25 6.83 -2.22
N LEU A 67 0.81 7.88 -1.64
CA LEU A 67 0.63 8.22 -0.23
C LEU A 67 -0.15 9.52 -0.12
N ILE A 68 -1.28 9.44 0.56
CA ILE A 68 -2.12 10.57 0.89
C ILE A 68 -2.33 10.67 2.40
N THR A 69 -2.76 11.84 2.85
CA THR A 69 -3.25 12.06 4.21
C THR A 69 -4.68 12.61 4.15
N ASP A 70 -5.30 12.75 5.30
CA ASP A 70 -6.57 13.44 5.42
C ASP A 70 -6.49 14.96 5.09
N LYS A 71 -5.29 15.49 4.83
CA LYS A 71 -5.05 16.91 4.51
C LYS A 71 -4.48 17.15 3.12
N ALA A 72 -3.56 16.29 2.67
CA ALA A 72 -2.84 16.51 1.42
C ALA A 72 -2.34 15.19 0.82
N ARG A 73 -2.03 15.24 -0.49
CA ARG A 73 -1.25 14.20 -1.14
C ARG A 73 0.23 14.43 -0.83
N ILE A 74 0.92 13.39 -0.34
CA ILE A 74 2.34 13.44 -0.06
C ILE A 74 3.13 13.14 -1.32
N HIS A 75 2.82 12.02 -1.97
CA HIS A 75 3.41 11.67 -3.26
C HIS A 75 2.46 10.82 -4.12
N SER A 76 2.65 10.91 -5.42
CA SER A 76 1.97 10.07 -6.39
C SER A 76 2.69 8.71 -6.52
N TRP A 77 2.41 7.95 -7.58
CA TRP A 77 2.86 6.57 -7.77
C TRP A 77 4.38 6.41 -7.77
N GLN A 78 4.92 5.80 -6.73
CA GLN A 78 6.34 5.44 -6.59
C GLN A 78 6.50 4.10 -5.87
N SER A 79 7.70 3.52 -5.96
CA SER A 79 8.01 2.22 -5.34
C SER A 79 8.24 2.28 -3.84
N ARG A 80 8.33 3.48 -3.27
CA ARG A 80 8.60 3.69 -1.84
C ARG A 80 7.51 4.51 -1.18
N LEU A 81 7.26 4.23 0.09
CA LEU A 81 6.37 4.99 0.96
C LEU A 81 7.23 5.83 1.93
N GLU A 82 7.33 7.11 1.66
CA GLU A 82 8.11 8.03 2.49
C GLU A 82 7.20 9.12 3.05
N LEU A 83 7.07 9.17 4.38
CA LEU A 83 6.30 10.22 5.08
C LEU A 83 7.03 11.56 5.11
N GLY A 84 8.34 11.58 4.88
CA GLY A 84 9.15 12.75 5.10
C GLY A 84 9.11 13.20 6.56
N HIS A 85 8.97 14.52 6.77
CA HIS A 85 8.89 15.13 8.10
C HIS A 85 7.43 15.32 8.59
N LEU A 86 6.48 14.59 8.03
CA LEU A 86 5.08 14.69 8.43
C LEU A 86 4.91 14.31 9.90
N GLN A 87 4.12 15.11 10.62
CA GLN A 87 3.70 14.84 11.99
C GLN A 87 2.19 15.10 12.11
N PRO A 88 1.51 14.50 13.08
CA PRO A 88 0.10 14.80 13.36
C PRO A 88 -0.08 16.28 13.75
N TYR A 89 -0.93 17.02 13.04
CA TYR A 89 -0.97 18.48 13.20
C TYR A 89 -2.36 19.12 13.13
N ALA A 90 -3.42 18.34 12.93
CA ALA A 90 -4.73 18.92 12.69
C ALA A 90 -5.88 18.07 13.23
N PRO A 91 -7.10 18.61 13.37
CA PRO A 91 -8.28 17.81 13.66
C PRO A 91 -8.52 16.72 12.60
N ARG A 92 -9.07 15.60 13.02
CA ARG A 92 -9.37 14.46 12.14
C ARG A 92 -10.40 14.84 11.07
N ALA A 93 -10.13 14.47 9.83
CA ALA A 93 -11.00 14.73 8.69
C ALA A 93 -11.09 13.52 7.75
N LEU A 94 -11.45 12.33 8.26
CA LEU A 94 -11.51 11.09 7.49
C LEU A 94 -12.40 11.18 6.27
N ALA A 95 -13.50 11.93 6.32
CA ALA A 95 -14.36 12.14 5.16
C ALA A 95 -13.63 12.77 3.96
N GLN A 96 -12.63 13.61 4.21
CA GLN A 96 -11.82 14.20 3.14
C GLN A 96 -10.87 13.19 2.48
N MET A 97 -10.49 12.12 3.20
CA MET A 97 -9.68 11.05 2.63
C MET A 97 -10.46 10.21 1.62
N LEU A 98 -11.79 10.17 1.73
CA LEU A 98 -12.67 9.39 0.85
C LEU A 98 -13.09 10.15 -0.40
N ASP A 99 -12.75 11.43 -0.50
CA ASP A 99 -13.14 12.26 -1.63
C ASP A 99 -12.31 11.93 -2.88
N GLN A 100 -12.92 11.19 -3.81
CA GLN A 100 -12.31 10.81 -5.08
C GLN A 100 -11.99 11.99 -5.98
N HIS A 101 -12.72 13.11 -5.86
CA HIS A 101 -12.43 14.32 -6.62
C HIS A 101 -11.12 14.96 -6.15
N ARG A 102 -10.84 14.85 -4.85
CA ARG A 102 -9.60 15.34 -4.26
C ARG A 102 -8.40 14.41 -4.55
N TYR A 103 -8.66 13.10 -4.59
CA TYR A 103 -7.65 12.07 -4.79
C TYR A 103 -8.02 11.13 -5.93
N PRO A 104 -7.80 11.55 -7.18
CA PRO A 104 -8.16 10.76 -8.37
C PRO A 104 -7.42 9.41 -8.44
N GLU A 105 -6.32 9.25 -7.69
CA GLU A 105 -5.58 8.01 -7.56
C GLU A 105 -6.44 6.86 -7.02
N MET A 106 -7.51 7.16 -6.25
CA MET A 106 -8.44 6.15 -5.74
C MET A 106 -9.15 5.38 -6.85
N ALA A 107 -9.44 6.04 -7.97
CA ALA A 107 -10.13 5.41 -9.11
C ALA A 107 -9.29 4.35 -9.80
N VAL A 108 -7.96 4.52 -9.80
CA VAL A 108 -7.01 3.63 -10.49
C VAL A 108 -6.27 2.69 -9.54
N ALA A 109 -6.45 2.83 -8.23
CA ALA A 109 -5.87 1.95 -7.24
C ALA A 109 -6.60 0.60 -7.22
N ALA A 110 -5.81 -0.49 -7.23
CA ALA A 110 -6.33 -1.84 -7.08
C ALA A 110 -6.70 -2.16 -5.62
N GLN A 111 -6.01 -1.54 -4.67
CA GLN A 111 -6.28 -1.64 -3.23
C GLN A 111 -6.09 -0.29 -2.56
N LEU A 112 -6.85 -0.07 -1.51
CA LEU A 112 -6.85 1.13 -0.70
C LEU A 112 -6.56 0.74 0.75
N TYR A 113 -5.52 1.31 1.34
CA TYR A 113 -5.21 1.11 2.76
C TYR A 113 -5.43 2.42 3.51
N VAL A 114 -5.98 2.33 4.71
CA VAL A 114 -6.03 3.45 5.63
C VAL A 114 -5.35 3.07 6.95
N VAL A 115 -4.40 3.90 7.37
CA VAL A 115 -3.69 3.77 8.63
C VAL A 115 -4.25 4.82 9.58
N THR A 116 -4.95 4.36 10.63
CA THR A 116 -5.61 5.22 11.61
C THR A 116 -5.70 4.55 12.97
N ASN A 117 -5.90 5.32 14.03
CA ASN A 117 -6.27 4.81 15.36
C ASN A 117 -7.78 5.00 15.67
N ALA A 118 -8.58 5.39 14.67
CA ALA A 118 -10.01 5.56 14.88
C ALA A 118 -10.70 4.20 15.10
N SER A 119 -11.45 4.09 16.18
CA SER A 119 -12.27 2.90 16.47
C SER A 119 -13.53 2.83 15.60
N ASN A 120 -14.01 3.96 15.10
CA ASN A 120 -15.24 4.04 14.32
C ASN A 120 -14.92 4.42 12.87
N SER A 121 -14.52 3.43 12.09
CA SER A 121 -14.20 3.54 10.65
C SER A 121 -15.36 3.05 9.77
N ALA A 122 -16.61 3.03 10.28
CA ALA A 122 -17.77 2.50 9.56
C ALA A 122 -17.95 3.14 8.17
N ALA A 123 -17.66 4.44 8.03
CA ALA A 123 -17.70 5.12 6.73
C ALA A 123 -16.65 4.60 5.72
N LEU A 124 -15.53 4.05 6.23
CA LEU A 124 -14.49 3.44 5.39
C LEU A 124 -14.84 1.99 5.00
N ALA A 125 -15.69 1.33 5.78
CA ALA A 125 -16.06 -0.07 5.54
C ALA A 125 -17.10 -0.25 4.42
N GLU A 126 -17.74 0.80 3.94
CA GLU A 126 -18.74 0.72 2.86
C GLU A 126 -18.11 0.34 1.51
N ASP A 127 -16.90 0.80 1.22
CA ASP A 127 -16.15 0.36 0.04
C ASP A 127 -15.22 -0.80 0.39
N LYS A 128 -15.55 -2.00 -0.09
CA LYS A 128 -14.80 -3.25 0.15
C LYS A 128 -13.34 -3.21 -0.31
N ARG A 129 -12.94 -2.19 -1.07
CA ARG A 129 -11.53 -2.02 -1.48
C ARG A 129 -10.65 -1.45 -0.36
N TRP A 130 -11.26 -0.86 0.69
CA TRP A 130 -10.53 -0.31 1.82
C TRP A 130 -10.10 -1.40 2.81
N HIS A 131 -8.83 -1.41 3.11
CA HIS A 131 -8.23 -2.22 4.17
C HIS A 131 -7.82 -1.29 5.32
N ILE A 132 -8.45 -1.46 6.47
CA ILE A 132 -8.20 -0.62 7.63
C ILE A 132 -7.08 -1.24 8.45
N VAL A 133 -5.99 -0.51 8.60
CA VAL A 133 -4.87 -0.83 9.51
C VAL A 133 -5.06 0.03 10.76
N GLN A 134 -5.67 -0.58 11.78
CA GLN A 134 -5.94 0.11 13.04
C GLN A 134 -4.73 0.03 13.96
N LEU A 135 -4.15 1.18 14.29
CA LEU A 135 -3.07 1.30 15.27
C LEU A 135 -3.65 1.46 16.67
N GLN A 136 -3.05 0.75 17.63
CA GLN A 136 -3.43 0.86 19.03
C GLN A 136 -2.24 1.34 19.84
N PRO A 137 -2.45 2.17 20.88
CA PRO A 137 -1.38 2.52 21.80
C PRO A 137 -0.76 1.23 22.38
N LEU A 138 0.56 1.18 22.44
CA LEU A 138 1.24 0.09 23.14
C LEU A 138 0.79 0.12 24.60
N ALA A 139 0.36 -1.01 25.12
CA ALA A 139 0.08 -1.14 26.54
C ALA A 139 1.34 -0.79 27.36
N PRO A 140 1.21 -0.05 28.46
CA PRO A 140 2.32 0.34 29.31
C PRO A 140 3.04 -0.87 29.96
#